data_9ea514785ec4cec2c1cd411a5412d11f
#
_entry.id   9ea514785ec4cec2c1cd411a5412d11f
#
_cell.length_a   1.000
_cell.length_b   1.000
_cell.length_c   1.000
_cell.angle_alpha   90.00
_cell.angle_beta   90.00
_cell.angle_gamma   90.00
#
_symmetry.space_group_name_H-M   'P 1'
#
loop_
_entity.id
_entity.type
_entity.pdbx_description
1 polymer ?
#
loop_
_entity_poly.entity_id
_entity_poly.type
_entity_poly.pdbx_seq_one_letter_code
_entity_poly.pdbx_strand_id
1 'polypeptide(L)'
;MSQVIIIGYGPAGVSAALYTKRAGFATTIIGLNKTALFKAEKIENYYGFKEPINGAQLFKEGIVQAKRLGCNVIEDEVISIASESNFKVKTATNGEFTGAAVILATGKQRFTPNIAGLKEFEGRGVSYCAICDAFFYRNKKVAVIGNGAYAVAEAKELKAVADVTILTNGTASEEVKLSGIPYLDLEIENIYGENKVNGVGFKNGHTLTVSGVFVAIGSASSIDFAKKLGLFVENNRIVVDAKQQTNYPGIFAAGDCCAALSQVCVAVAQGAVAGLSAVEFIRNKN
;
A
#
# COMPACT_ATOMS: atom_id res chain seq x y z
N MET A 1 -20.72 -0.38 17.10
CA MET A 1 -20.72 -1.50 16.13
C MET A 1 -19.29 -1.74 15.67
N SER A 2 -18.84 -2.97 15.67
CA SER A 2 -17.50 -3.31 15.19
C SER A 2 -17.40 -3.02 13.70
N GLN A 3 -16.31 -2.36 13.28
CA GLN A 3 -16.06 -1.93 11.91
C GLN A 3 -15.00 -2.80 11.27
N VAL A 4 -15.19 -3.16 9.99
CA VAL A 4 -14.17 -3.75 9.12
C VAL A 4 -13.63 -2.67 8.19
N ILE A 5 -12.31 -2.51 8.15
CA ILE A 5 -11.64 -1.59 7.23
C ILE A 5 -11.00 -2.40 6.11
N ILE A 6 -11.26 -2.02 4.88
CA ILE A 6 -10.73 -2.66 3.68
C ILE A 6 -9.85 -1.65 2.94
N ILE A 7 -8.61 -2.03 2.69
CA ILE A 7 -7.64 -1.16 2.02
C ILE A 7 -7.45 -1.65 0.58
N GLY A 8 -7.92 -0.83 -0.34
CA GLY A 8 -8.02 -1.13 -1.77
C GLY A 8 -9.45 -1.50 -2.17
N TYR A 9 -9.97 -0.83 -3.21
CA TYR A 9 -11.30 -1.09 -3.72
C TYR A 9 -11.34 -1.63 -5.16
N GLY A 10 -10.31 -2.43 -5.48
CA GLY A 10 -10.35 -3.35 -6.62
C GLY A 10 -11.33 -4.51 -6.38
N PRO A 11 -11.38 -5.51 -7.29
CA PRO A 11 -12.32 -6.64 -7.20
C PRO A 11 -12.29 -7.37 -5.86
N ALA A 12 -11.12 -7.58 -5.27
CA ALA A 12 -10.98 -8.25 -3.98
C ALA A 12 -11.59 -7.42 -2.84
N GLY A 13 -11.26 -6.13 -2.77
CA GLY A 13 -11.75 -5.26 -1.70
C GLY A 13 -13.25 -5.04 -1.78
N VAL A 14 -13.79 -4.80 -2.98
CA VAL A 14 -15.23 -4.69 -3.18
C VAL A 14 -15.93 -5.98 -2.78
N SER A 15 -15.44 -7.14 -3.26
CA SER A 15 -16.03 -8.43 -2.89
C SER A 15 -16.04 -8.63 -1.38
N ALA A 16 -14.93 -8.39 -0.68
CA ALA A 16 -14.88 -8.47 0.77
C ALA A 16 -15.93 -7.57 1.45
N ALA A 17 -16.08 -6.34 0.95
CA ALA A 17 -17.05 -5.38 1.49
C ALA A 17 -18.50 -5.84 1.35
N LEU A 18 -18.85 -6.47 0.23
CA LEU A 18 -20.20 -7.01 0.03
C LEU A 18 -20.55 -8.04 1.10
N TYR A 19 -19.61 -8.91 1.46
CA TYR A 19 -19.85 -9.96 2.46
C TYR A 19 -19.86 -9.39 3.88
N THR A 20 -18.92 -8.51 4.24
CA THR A 20 -18.91 -7.90 5.58
C THR A 20 -20.16 -7.04 5.82
N LYS A 21 -20.57 -6.27 4.82
CA LYS A 21 -21.75 -5.43 4.92
C LYS A 21 -23.04 -6.24 5.03
N ARG A 22 -23.20 -7.29 4.22
CA ARG A 22 -24.34 -8.20 4.28
C ARG A 22 -24.42 -8.98 5.59
N ALA A 23 -23.29 -9.20 6.26
CA ALA A 23 -23.23 -9.80 7.59
C ALA A 23 -23.61 -8.83 8.73
N GLY A 24 -23.96 -7.57 8.41
CA GLY A 24 -24.41 -6.55 9.35
C GLY A 24 -23.31 -5.68 9.96
N PHE A 25 -22.07 -5.77 9.46
CA PHE A 25 -20.96 -4.98 10.00
C PHE A 25 -20.87 -3.60 9.34
N ALA A 26 -20.43 -2.60 10.11
CA ALA A 26 -19.95 -1.36 9.54
C ALA A 26 -18.72 -1.66 8.66
N THR A 27 -18.73 -1.20 7.41
CA THR A 27 -17.68 -1.52 6.43
C THR A 27 -17.22 -0.25 5.74
N THR A 28 -15.94 0.06 5.86
CA THR A 28 -15.29 1.16 5.17
C THR A 28 -14.26 0.59 4.20
N ILE A 29 -14.33 1.02 2.95
CA ILE A 29 -13.36 0.70 1.91
C ILE A 29 -12.59 1.98 1.59
N ILE A 30 -11.26 1.92 1.65
CA ILE A 30 -10.38 3.05 1.39
C ILE A 30 -9.44 2.67 0.25
N GLY A 31 -9.30 3.51 -0.75
CA GLY A 31 -8.39 3.25 -1.86
C GLY A 31 -8.30 4.42 -2.83
N LEU A 32 -7.43 4.28 -3.80
CA LEU A 32 -7.24 5.27 -4.86
C LEU A 32 -7.96 4.82 -6.13
N ASN A 33 -8.43 5.78 -6.91
CA ASN A 33 -9.00 5.53 -8.25
C ASN A 33 -7.88 5.11 -9.24
N LYS A 34 -7.13 4.08 -8.85
CA LYS A 34 -6.04 3.47 -9.63
C LYS A 34 -6.13 1.96 -9.47
N THR A 35 -6.39 1.25 -10.56
CA THR A 35 -6.49 -0.22 -10.55
C THR A 35 -5.86 -0.82 -11.79
N ALA A 36 -5.35 -2.06 -11.67
CA ALA A 36 -4.87 -2.82 -12.80
C ALA A 36 -5.97 -3.07 -13.86
N LEU A 37 -7.24 -3.03 -13.45
CA LEU A 37 -8.38 -3.19 -14.35
C LEU A 37 -8.43 -2.12 -15.46
N PHE A 38 -7.92 -0.91 -15.22
CA PHE A 38 -7.94 0.16 -16.24
C PHE A 38 -7.10 -0.16 -17.48
N LYS A 39 -6.19 -1.16 -17.37
CA LYS A 39 -5.40 -1.64 -18.51
C LYS A 39 -6.12 -2.74 -19.31
N ALA A 40 -7.22 -3.28 -18.80
CA ALA A 40 -7.95 -4.36 -19.44
C ALA A 40 -9.10 -3.79 -20.28
N GLU A 41 -8.88 -3.68 -21.58
CA GLU A 41 -9.90 -3.20 -22.52
C GLU A 41 -11.07 -4.18 -22.66
N LYS A 42 -10.77 -5.49 -22.59
CA LYS A 42 -11.75 -6.58 -22.70
C LYS A 42 -11.44 -7.67 -21.67
N ILE A 43 -12.42 -8.03 -20.86
CA ILE A 43 -12.39 -9.13 -19.92
C ILE A 43 -13.43 -10.15 -20.38
N GLU A 44 -12.98 -11.28 -20.93
CA GLU A 44 -13.83 -12.34 -21.48
C GLU A 44 -13.93 -13.56 -20.58
N ASN A 45 -13.01 -13.68 -19.63
CA ASN A 45 -12.85 -14.84 -18.74
C ASN A 45 -13.42 -14.63 -17.34
N TYR A 46 -14.33 -13.67 -17.17
CA TYR A 46 -15.05 -13.46 -15.92
C TYR A 46 -16.52 -13.84 -16.10
N TYR A 47 -16.94 -14.88 -15.37
CA TYR A 47 -18.27 -15.47 -15.46
C TYR A 47 -19.39 -14.43 -15.18
N GLY A 48 -20.45 -14.50 -15.98
CA GLY A 48 -21.68 -13.74 -15.77
C GLY A 48 -21.94 -12.60 -16.77
N PHE A 49 -21.03 -12.38 -17.71
CA PHE A 49 -21.22 -11.40 -18.77
C PHE A 49 -21.46 -12.09 -20.12
N LYS A 50 -22.51 -11.66 -20.83
CA LYS A 50 -22.81 -12.13 -22.18
C LYS A 50 -21.76 -11.64 -23.19
N GLU A 51 -21.38 -10.38 -23.05
CA GLU A 51 -20.36 -9.73 -23.88
C GLU A 51 -19.16 -9.39 -23.02
N PRO A 52 -17.95 -9.25 -23.59
CA PRO A 52 -16.76 -8.84 -22.85
C PRO A 52 -17.00 -7.51 -22.13
N ILE A 53 -16.59 -7.45 -20.86
CA ILE A 53 -16.69 -6.19 -20.09
C ILE A 53 -15.35 -5.45 -20.08
N ASN A 54 -15.38 -4.14 -20.20
CA ASN A 54 -14.21 -3.30 -20.01
C ASN A 54 -13.86 -3.22 -18.52
N GLY A 55 -12.57 -3.27 -18.20
CA GLY A 55 -12.10 -3.28 -16.81
C GLY A 55 -12.45 -2.02 -16.03
N ALA A 56 -12.45 -0.85 -16.66
CA ALA A 56 -12.89 0.41 -16.02
C ALA A 56 -14.41 0.38 -15.73
N GLN A 57 -15.22 -0.21 -16.61
CA GLN A 57 -16.63 -0.39 -16.36
C GLN A 57 -16.85 -1.37 -15.20
N LEU A 58 -16.18 -2.54 -15.19
CA LEU A 58 -16.29 -3.51 -14.10
C LEU A 58 -15.92 -2.89 -12.76
N PHE A 59 -14.87 -2.08 -12.72
CA PHE A 59 -14.48 -1.34 -11.52
C PHE A 59 -15.58 -0.39 -11.05
N LYS A 60 -16.12 0.43 -11.95
CA LYS A 60 -17.19 1.39 -11.64
C LYS A 60 -18.43 0.68 -11.09
N GLU A 61 -18.86 -0.40 -11.73
CA GLU A 61 -20.02 -1.18 -11.30
C GLU A 61 -19.81 -1.77 -9.89
N GLY A 62 -18.60 -2.27 -9.60
CA GLY A 62 -18.26 -2.75 -8.25
C GLY A 62 -18.37 -1.67 -7.17
N ILE A 63 -17.89 -0.47 -7.43
CA ILE A 63 -18.02 0.68 -6.51
C ILE A 63 -19.49 1.08 -6.31
N VAL A 64 -20.27 1.15 -7.38
CA VAL A 64 -21.72 1.43 -7.31
C VAL A 64 -22.43 0.36 -6.46
N GLN A 65 -22.09 -0.93 -6.65
CA GLN A 65 -22.65 -2.03 -5.88
C GLN A 65 -22.34 -1.90 -4.39
N ALA A 66 -21.08 -1.60 -4.03
CA ALA A 66 -20.67 -1.40 -2.62
C ALA A 66 -21.43 -0.23 -1.97
N LYS A 67 -21.52 0.91 -2.65
CA LYS A 67 -22.24 2.10 -2.17
C LYS A 67 -23.73 1.81 -1.99
N ARG A 68 -24.38 1.11 -2.95
CA ARG A 68 -25.78 0.71 -2.87
C ARG A 68 -26.08 -0.16 -1.65
N LEU A 69 -25.15 -1.02 -1.24
CA LEU A 69 -25.28 -1.83 -0.03
C LEU A 69 -24.98 -1.05 1.26
N GLY A 70 -24.60 0.22 1.16
CA GLY A 70 -24.31 1.08 2.31
C GLY A 70 -22.89 0.92 2.87
N CYS A 71 -21.92 0.45 2.06
CA CYS A 71 -20.51 0.56 2.43
C CYS A 71 -20.07 2.02 2.38
N ASN A 72 -19.24 2.44 3.32
CA ASN A 72 -18.56 3.73 3.28
C ASN A 72 -17.35 3.59 2.32
N VAL A 73 -17.39 4.24 1.17
CA VAL A 73 -16.33 4.18 0.15
C VAL A 73 -15.60 5.51 0.10
N ILE A 74 -14.33 5.48 0.43
CA ILE A 74 -13.48 6.67 0.58
C ILE A 74 -12.35 6.59 -0.45
N GLU A 75 -12.28 7.61 -1.30
CA GLU A 75 -11.15 7.81 -2.21
C GLU A 75 -10.06 8.57 -1.46
N ASP A 76 -9.07 7.83 -0.97
CA ASP A 76 -7.93 8.39 -0.25
C ASP A 76 -6.77 7.39 -0.24
N GLU A 77 -5.59 7.91 0.05
CA GLU A 77 -4.38 7.11 0.23
C GLU A 77 -4.23 6.69 1.69
N VAL A 78 -4.11 5.39 1.95
CA VAL A 78 -3.72 4.89 3.28
C VAL A 78 -2.21 5.04 3.43
N ILE A 79 -1.78 5.74 4.49
CA ILE A 79 -0.37 6.03 4.77
C ILE A 79 0.20 5.19 5.92
N SER A 80 -0.62 4.77 6.87
CA SER A 80 -0.17 3.88 7.93
C SER A 80 -1.30 3.03 8.52
N ILE A 81 -0.91 1.89 9.10
CA ILE A 81 -1.77 0.99 9.88
C ILE A 81 -1.05 0.74 11.19
N ALA A 82 -1.70 1.04 12.30
CA ALA A 82 -1.23 0.71 13.64
C ALA A 82 -2.17 -0.30 14.29
N SER A 83 -1.63 -1.15 15.15
CA SER A 83 -2.40 -2.12 15.93
C SER A 83 -2.26 -1.81 17.41
N GLU A 84 -3.39 -1.53 18.02
CA GLU A 84 -3.56 -1.34 19.47
C GLU A 84 -4.64 -2.30 19.97
N SER A 85 -5.60 -1.83 20.76
CA SER A 85 -6.82 -2.59 21.08
C SER A 85 -7.70 -2.86 19.84
N ASN A 86 -7.66 -1.93 18.89
CA ASN A 86 -8.23 -1.99 17.55
C ASN A 86 -7.19 -1.52 16.53
N PHE A 87 -7.46 -1.74 15.25
CA PHE A 87 -6.61 -1.23 14.18
C PHE A 87 -6.94 0.23 13.90
N LYS A 88 -5.91 1.06 13.80
CA LYS A 88 -5.98 2.45 13.37
C LYS A 88 -5.40 2.58 11.98
N VAL A 89 -6.21 3.00 11.03
CA VAL A 89 -5.82 3.19 9.62
C VAL A 89 -5.83 4.68 9.34
N LYS A 90 -4.65 5.25 9.11
CA LYS A 90 -4.48 6.68 8.82
C LYS A 90 -4.42 6.90 7.32
N THR A 91 -5.14 7.92 6.86
CA THR A 91 -5.17 8.33 5.47
C THR A 91 -4.51 9.69 5.27
N ALA A 92 -4.23 10.04 4.02
CA ALA A 92 -3.55 11.29 3.67
C ALA A 92 -4.42 12.51 3.97
N THR A 93 -5.72 12.47 3.67
CA THR A 93 -6.61 13.64 3.72
C THR A 93 -7.83 13.47 4.62
N ASN A 94 -8.37 12.25 4.79
CA ASN A 94 -9.61 12.01 5.55
C ASN A 94 -9.36 11.57 7.01
N GLY A 95 -8.15 11.71 7.52
CA GLY A 95 -7.82 11.43 8.92
C GLY A 95 -7.63 9.95 9.25
N GLU A 96 -8.15 9.51 10.39
CA GLU A 96 -7.95 8.17 10.93
C GLU A 96 -9.27 7.40 11.07
N PHE A 97 -9.23 6.12 10.69
CA PHE A 97 -10.36 5.19 10.82
C PHE A 97 -9.97 4.07 11.77
N THR A 98 -10.92 3.67 12.64
CA THR A 98 -10.70 2.60 13.61
C THR A 98 -11.54 1.37 13.26
N GLY A 99 -10.94 0.19 13.22
CA GLY A 99 -11.63 -1.07 12.89
C GLY A 99 -11.19 -2.25 13.75
N ALA A 100 -12.10 -3.21 13.95
CA ALA A 100 -11.81 -4.45 14.66
C ALA A 100 -11.06 -5.48 13.80
N ALA A 101 -11.13 -5.33 12.47
CA ALA A 101 -10.38 -6.12 11.50
C ALA A 101 -9.98 -5.27 10.29
N VAL A 102 -8.88 -5.65 9.64
CA VAL A 102 -8.37 -5.02 8.41
C VAL A 102 -8.20 -6.07 7.32
N ILE A 103 -8.63 -5.72 6.10
CA ILE A 103 -8.41 -6.54 4.91
C ILE A 103 -7.52 -5.78 3.93
N LEU A 104 -6.34 -6.31 3.65
CA LEU A 104 -5.39 -5.78 2.67
C LEU A 104 -5.77 -6.27 1.27
N ALA A 105 -6.19 -5.38 0.39
CA ALA A 105 -6.63 -5.68 -0.97
C ALA A 105 -6.10 -4.70 -2.02
N THR A 106 -4.88 -4.18 -1.81
CA THR A 106 -4.29 -3.11 -2.66
C THR A 106 -3.76 -3.62 -4.01
N GLY A 107 -3.92 -4.92 -4.29
CA GLY A 107 -3.41 -5.51 -5.52
C GLY A 107 -1.88 -5.66 -5.52
N LYS A 108 -1.32 -5.76 -6.72
CA LYS A 108 0.12 -6.02 -6.93
C LYS A 108 0.82 -4.73 -7.38
N GLN A 109 0.74 -3.65 -6.61
CA GLN A 109 1.46 -2.44 -7.00
C GLN A 109 2.66 -2.17 -6.08
N ARG A 110 3.82 -2.27 -6.68
CA ARG A 110 5.01 -1.53 -6.30
C ARG A 110 5.55 -0.91 -7.57
N PHE A 111 5.49 0.40 -7.68
CA PHE A 111 6.21 1.11 -8.73
C PHE A 111 7.68 1.18 -8.29
N THR A 112 8.52 0.37 -8.92
CA THR A 112 9.97 0.48 -8.75
C THR A 112 10.49 1.36 -9.88
N PRO A 113 11.01 2.55 -9.59
CA PRO A 113 11.54 3.42 -10.62
C PRO A 113 12.79 2.77 -11.26
N ASN A 114 12.98 3.05 -12.53
CA ASN A 114 14.18 2.62 -13.23
C ASN A 114 15.31 3.61 -12.95
N ILE A 115 15.89 3.52 -11.74
CA ILE A 115 17.05 4.33 -11.32
C ILE A 115 18.25 3.38 -11.23
N ALA A 116 19.36 3.72 -11.90
CA ALA A 116 20.57 2.94 -11.83
C ALA A 116 21.07 2.80 -10.39
N GLY A 117 21.55 1.63 -10.00
CA GLY A 117 22.00 1.32 -8.64
C GLY A 117 20.88 0.98 -7.66
N LEU A 118 19.63 1.31 -7.92
CA LEU A 118 18.53 1.10 -6.98
C LEU A 118 18.37 -0.37 -6.60
N LYS A 119 18.33 -1.24 -7.59
CA LYS A 119 18.20 -2.70 -7.39
C LYS A 119 19.50 -3.32 -6.87
N GLU A 120 20.63 -2.80 -7.32
CA GLU A 120 21.96 -3.26 -6.91
C GLU A 120 22.19 -3.08 -5.41
N PHE A 121 21.81 -1.93 -4.85
CA PHE A 121 22.00 -1.59 -3.45
C PHE A 121 20.79 -1.97 -2.56
N GLU A 122 19.82 -2.72 -3.04
CA GLU A 122 18.73 -3.23 -2.22
C GLU A 122 19.27 -4.10 -1.08
N GLY A 123 18.91 -3.77 0.17
CA GLY A 123 19.48 -4.37 1.37
C GLY A 123 20.92 -3.94 1.70
N ARG A 124 21.55 -3.14 0.85
CA ARG A 124 22.89 -2.56 1.08
C ARG A 124 22.86 -1.03 1.12
N GLY A 125 21.81 -0.48 1.71
CA GLY A 125 21.61 0.96 1.84
C GLY A 125 20.36 1.46 1.11
N VAL A 126 19.77 0.70 0.21
CA VAL A 126 18.42 0.95 -0.32
C VAL A 126 17.41 0.14 0.47
N SER A 127 16.41 0.81 1.01
CA SER A 127 15.30 0.24 1.79
C SER A 127 13.95 0.72 1.26
N TYR A 128 12.91 -0.01 1.61
CA TYR A 128 11.51 0.31 1.32
C TYR A 128 10.63 0.38 2.57
N CYS A 129 11.23 0.37 3.76
CA CYS A 129 10.52 0.40 5.02
C CYS A 129 11.29 1.26 6.03
N ALA A 130 10.80 2.49 6.27
CA ALA A 130 11.42 3.38 7.23
C ALA A 130 11.43 2.78 8.64
N ILE A 131 10.29 2.29 9.13
CA ILE A 131 10.17 1.71 10.49
C ILE A 131 11.09 0.51 10.68
N CYS A 132 11.27 -0.34 9.63
CA CYS A 132 12.09 -1.54 9.72
C CYS A 132 13.57 -1.22 9.89
N ASP A 133 14.06 -0.20 9.17
CA ASP A 133 15.48 0.03 8.98
C ASP A 133 15.99 1.35 9.58
N ALA A 134 15.10 2.24 10.06
CA ALA A 134 15.48 3.56 10.59
C ALA A 134 16.58 3.49 11.67
N PHE A 135 16.56 2.45 12.50
CA PHE A 135 17.53 2.27 13.58
C PHE A 135 18.99 2.21 13.07
N PHE A 136 19.23 1.62 11.91
CA PHE A 136 20.58 1.50 11.32
C PHE A 136 21.12 2.85 10.80
N TYR A 137 20.24 3.85 10.68
CA TYR A 137 20.56 5.18 10.15
C TYR A 137 20.55 6.29 11.20
N ARG A 138 20.55 5.95 12.48
CA ARG A 138 20.60 6.93 13.59
C ARG A 138 21.78 7.90 13.40
N ASN A 139 21.49 9.21 13.45
CA ASN A 139 22.45 10.31 13.28
C ASN A 139 23.17 10.30 11.91
N LYS A 140 22.60 9.66 10.88
CA LYS A 140 23.14 9.64 9.52
C LYS A 140 22.23 10.43 8.59
N LYS A 141 22.81 10.87 7.47
CA LYS A 141 22.06 11.47 6.37
C LYS A 141 21.41 10.38 5.54
N VAL A 142 20.13 10.52 5.27
CA VAL A 142 19.36 9.60 4.43
C VAL A 142 18.50 10.37 3.44
N ALA A 143 18.20 9.73 2.31
CA ALA A 143 17.28 10.27 1.32
C ALA A 143 15.99 9.45 1.27
N VAL A 144 14.86 10.09 1.04
CA VAL A 144 13.58 9.45 0.72
C VAL A 144 13.20 9.80 -0.70
N ILE A 145 13.17 8.82 -1.60
CA ILE A 145 12.74 9.02 -2.98
C ILE A 145 11.21 8.88 -3.02
N GLY A 146 10.53 9.96 -3.39
CA GLY A 146 9.08 9.99 -3.52
C GLY A 146 8.52 11.40 -3.56
N ASN A 147 7.26 11.53 -3.98
CA ASN A 147 6.63 12.82 -4.21
C ASN A 147 5.13 12.80 -3.88
N GLY A 148 4.79 12.48 -2.63
CA GLY A 148 3.40 12.42 -2.17
C GLY A 148 3.30 12.18 -0.67
N ALA A 149 2.06 12.02 -0.17
CA ALA A 149 1.76 11.86 1.24
C ALA A 149 2.50 10.66 1.88
N TYR A 150 2.65 9.56 1.13
CA TYR A 150 3.39 8.39 1.59
C TYR A 150 4.88 8.72 1.80
N ALA A 151 5.53 9.41 0.84
CA ALA A 151 6.93 9.81 1.00
C ALA A 151 7.15 10.75 2.20
N VAL A 152 6.22 11.68 2.41
CA VAL A 152 6.24 12.57 3.57
C VAL A 152 6.07 11.78 4.88
N ALA A 153 5.20 10.79 4.91
CA ALA A 153 5.01 9.93 6.08
C ALA A 153 6.28 9.14 6.41
N GLU A 154 6.89 8.47 5.43
CA GLU A 154 8.16 7.74 5.62
C GLU A 154 9.30 8.67 6.06
N ALA A 155 9.37 9.88 5.47
CA ALA A 155 10.38 10.86 5.84
C ALA A 155 10.20 11.37 7.29
N LYS A 156 8.96 11.54 7.76
CA LYS A 156 8.67 11.92 9.16
C LYS A 156 9.09 10.83 10.15
N GLU A 157 8.88 9.56 9.83
CA GLU A 157 9.34 8.43 10.66
C GLU A 157 10.87 8.44 10.78
N LEU A 158 11.57 8.61 9.66
CA LEU A 158 13.04 8.68 9.63
C LEU A 158 13.60 9.91 10.36
N LYS A 159 12.91 11.06 10.27
CA LYS A 159 13.34 12.33 10.90
C LYS A 159 13.47 12.22 12.42
N ALA A 160 12.79 11.28 13.05
CA ALA A 160 12.93 11.02 14.48
C ALA A 160 14.34 10.54 14.88
N VAL A 161 15.11 9.99 13.94
CA VAL A 161 16.42 9.38 14.23
C VAL A 161 17.54 9.79 13.26
N ALA A 162 17.24 10.33 12.09
CA ALA A 162 18.17 10.62 11.00
C ALA A 162 17.99 12.04 10.44
N ASP A 163 19.00 12.52 9.69
CA ASP A 163 18.90 13.74 8.90
C ASP A 163 18.35 13.39 7.51
N VAL A 164 17.14 13.86 7.22
CA VAL A 164 16.34 13.39 6.07
C VAL A 164 16.20 14.44 5.00
N THR A 165 16.43 14.07 3.75
CA THR A 165 16.09 14.87 2.57
C THR A 165 15.15 14.08 1.66
N ILE A 166 14.03 14.68 1.23
CA ILE A 166 13.15 14.09 0.22
C ILE A 166 13.68 14.40 -1.18
N LEU A 167 13.74 13.38 -2.04
CA LEU A 167 14.11 13.50 -3.45
C LEU A 167 12.87 13.26 -4.30
N THR A 168 12.34 14.30 -4.93
CA THR A 168 11.07 14.24 -5.65
C THR A 168 11.23 13.67 -7.07
N ASN A 169 12.47 13.60 -7.54
CA ASN A 169 12.82 13.18 -8.90
C ASN A 169 12.10 14.00 -9.98
N GLY A 170 12.09 15.31 -9.82
CA GLY A 170 11.46 16.29 -10.70
C GLY A 170 10.79 17.42 -9.93
N THR A 171 9.49 17.58 -10.08
CA THR A 171 8.74 18.67 -9.44
C THR A 171 8.11 18.20 -8.13
N ALA A 172 8.33 18.96 -7.04
CA ALA A 172 7.74 18.65 -5.73
C ALA A 172 6.21 18.85 -5.72
N SER A 173 5.50 17.89 -5.12
CA SER A 173 4.07 18.04 -4.80
C SER A 173 3.84 19.05 -3.66
N GLU A 174 2.60 19.49 -3.49
CA GLU A 174 2.24 20.40 -2.39
C GLU A 174 2.45 19.73 -1.01
N GLU A 175 2.20 18.42 -0.89
CA GLU A 175 2.44 17.67 0.35
C GLU A 175 3.92 17.72 0.76
N VAL A 176 4.83 17.59 -0.22
CA VAL A 176 6.28 17.69 0.02
C VAL A 176 6.66 19.10 0.40
N LYS A 177 6.21 20.12 -0.34
CA LYS A 177 6.52 21.54 -0.06
C LYS A 177 6.05 21.98 1.33
N LEU A 178 4.88 21.52 1.74
CA LEU A 178 4.29 21.86 3.04
C LEU A 178 4.77 20.98 4.20
N SER A 179 5.57 19.95 3.93
CA SER A 179 5.99 18.97 4.94
C SER A 179 6.92 19.53 6.03
N GLY A 180 7.63 20.61 5.74
CA GLY A 180 8.72 21.14 6.59
C GLY A 180 9.95 20.24 6.65
N ILE A 181 10.12 19.34 5.66
CA ILE A 181 11.30 18.48 5.48
C ILE A 181 12.10 19.02 4.29
N PRO A 182 13.44 19.10 4.38
CA PRO A 182 14.27 19.47 3.24
C PRO A 182 14.00 18.57 2.02
N TYR A 183 13.94 19.15 0.84
CA TYR A 183 13.72 18.40 -0.38
C TYR A 183 14.57 18.91 -1.56
N LEU A 184 14.79 18.05 -2.56
CA LEU A 184 15.45 18.40 -3.81
C LEU A 184 14.57 17.97 -5.00
N ASP A 185 14.32 18.91 -5.93
CA ASP A 185 13.51 18.72 -7.14
C ASP A 185 14.35 18.30 -8.35
N LEU A 186 15.46 17.62 -8.10
CA LEU A 186 16.39 17.22 -9.15
C LEU A 186 16.05 15.83 -9.66
N GLU A 187 16.15 15.64 -10.99
CA GLU A 187 16.03 14.32 -11.60
C GLU A 187 17.20 13.42 -11.19
N ILE A 188 16.86 12.27 -10.62
CA ILE A 188 17.84 11.30 -10.17
C ILE A 188 18.41 10.55 -11.38
N GLU A 189 19.72 10.47 -11.47
CA GLU A 189 20.42 9.68 -12.45
C GLU A 189 20.75 8.29 -11.93
N ASN A 190 21.38 8.24 -10.75
CA ASN A 190 21.80 6.98 -10.14
C ASN A 190 21.90 7.05 -8.61
N ILE A 191 21.93 5.88 -8.01
CA ILE A 191 22.37 5.65 -6.64
C ILE A 191 23.74 5.00 -6.75
N TYR A 192 24.74 5.52 -6.04
CA TYR A 192 26.11 5.06 -6.16
C TYR A 192 26.73 4.68 -4.82
N GLY A 193 27.74 3.83 -4.88
CA GLY A 193 28.51 3.35 -3.75
C GLY A 193 29.46 2.23 -4.18
N GLU A 194 30.21 1.68 -3.25
CA GLU A 194 31.04 0.49 -3.47
C GLU A 194 30.31 -0.76 -2.92
N ASN A 195 30.40 -1.01 -1.63
CA ASN A 195 29.74 -2.13 -0.99
C ASN A 195 28.31 -1.79 -0.48
N LYS A 196 28.04 -0.51 -0.28
CA LYS A 196 26.77 0.06 0.19
C LYS A 196 26.56 1.43 -0.42
N VAL A 197 25.37 1.97 -0.25
CA VAL A 197 25.04 3.35 -0.68
C VAL A 197 26.02 4.36 -0.05
N ASN A 198 26.61 5.21 -0.90
CA ASN A 198 27.40 6.37 -0.52
C ASN A 198 26.69 7.69 -0.92
N GLY A 199 25.79 7.66 -1.89
CA GLY A 199 25.07 8.85 -2.32
C GLY A 199 24.13 8.63 -3.50
N VAL A 200 23.54 9.76 -3.92
CA VAL A 200 22.65 9.86 -5.08
C VAL A 200 23.22 10.90 -6.04
N GLY A 201 23.36 10.53 -7.31
CA GLY A 201 23.73 11.41 -8.41
C GLY A 201 22.51 11.90 -9.17
N PHE A 202 22.58 13.14 -9.64
CA PHE A 202 21.50 13.77 -10.38
C PHE A 202 21.95 14.11 -11.81
N LYS A 203 21.01 14.12 -12.75
CA LYS A 203 21.28 14.36 -14.19
C LYS A 203 21.99 15.68 -14.48
N ASN A 204 21.89 16.66 -13.59
CA ASN A 204 22.61 17.94 -13.72
C ASN A 204 24.04 17.91 -13.18
N GLY A 205 24.57 16.75 -12.80
CA GLY A 205 25.90 16.56 -12.25
C GLY A 205 26.01 16.85 -10.74
N HIS A 206 24.92 17.27 -10.08
CA HIS A 206 24.91 17.40 -8.63
C HIS A 206 24.96 16.04 -7.95
N THR A 207 25.49 15.97 -6.73
CA THR A 207 25.51 14.76 -5.90
C THR A 207 25.07 15.06 -4.48
N LEU A 208 24.40 14.10 -3.87
CA LEU A 208 24.00 14.15 -2.46
C LEU A 208 24.59 12.94 -1.73
N THR A 209 25.52 13.20 -0.80
CA THR A 209 26.08 12.13 0.06
C THR A 209 25.08 11.70 1.11
N VAL A 210 24.69 10.42 1.10
CA VAL A 210 23.79 9.81 2.06
C VAL A 210 24.23 8.39 2.40
N SER A 211 23.91 7.95 3.60
CA SER A 211 24.21 6.59 4.07
C SER A 211 23.11 5.58 3.70
N GLY A 212 21.94 6.07 3.30
CA GLY A 212 20.81 5.23 2.92
C GLY A 212 19.79 5.97 2.08
N VAL A 213 19.06 5.21 1.27
CA VAL A 213 17.99 5.68 0.39
C VAL A 213 16.74 4.87 0.67
N PHE A 214 15.65 5.54 1.01
CA PHE A 214 14.35 4.92 1.24
C PHE A 214 13.42 5.21 0.06
N VAL A 215 12.81 4.18 -0.49
CA VAL A 215 11.95 4.32 -1.68
C VAL A 215 10.49 4.33 -1.27
N ALA A 216 9.85 5.49 -1.42
CA ALA A 216 8.45 5.75 -1.07
C ALA A 216 7.70 6.39 -2.24
N ILE A 217 7.77 5.77 -3.42
CA ILE A 217 7.18 6.27 -4.66
C ILE A 217 5.75 5.75 -4.82
N GLY A 218 4.83 6.64 -5.17
CA GLY A 218 3.43 6.33 -5.33
C GLY A 218 2.73 6.18 -3.98
N SER A 219 1.93 5.14 -3.80
CA SER A 219 1.23 4.81 -2.55
C SER A 219 1.83 3.57 -1.89
N ALA A 220 1.65 3.45 -0.57
CA ALA A 220 2.02 2.26 0.16
C ALA A 220 1.32 1.02 -0.41
N SER A 221 2.08 -0.01 -0.67
CA SER A 221 1.55 -1.31 -1.12
C SER A 221 1.16 -2.18 0.06
N SER A 222 0.38 -3.26 -0.20
CA SER A 222 0.13 -4.28 0.82
C SER A 222 1.41 -4.88 1.40
N ILE A 223 2.48 -4.97 0.61
CA ILE A 223 3.77 -5.49 1.08
C ILE A 223 4.47 -4.51 2.02
N ASP A 224 4.35 -3.19 1.77
CA ASP A 224 4.90 -2.19 2.67
C ASP A 224 4.15 -2.23 4.01
N PHE A 225 2.82 -2.33 4.01
CA PHE A 225 2.04 -2.55 5.22
C PHE A 225 2.37 -3.88 5.90
N ALA A 226 2.52 -4.97 5.13
CA ALA A 226 2.88 -6.27 5.65
C ALA A 226 4.20 -6.25 6.41
N LYS A 227 5.24 -5.65 5.83
CA LYS A 227 6.55 -5.51 6.49
C LYS A 227 6.45 -4.71 7.77
N LYS A 228 5.73 -3.58 7.77
CA LYS A 228 5.54 -2.73 8.97
C LYS A 228 4.78 -3.44 10.09
N LEU A 229 3.85 -4.32 9.75
CA LEU A 229 3.03 -5.07 10.69
C LEU A 229 3.63 -6.42 11.10
N GLY A 230 4.81 -6.79 10.56
CA GLY A 230 5.43 -8.09 10.81
C GLY A 230 4.68 -9.27 10.19
N LEU A 231 3.98 -9.05 9.07
CA LEU A 231 3.33 -10.13 8.35
C LEU A 231 4.35 -10.94 7.55
N PHE A 232 4.10 -12.24 7.42
CA PHE A 232 4.93 -13.09 6.59
C PHE A 232 4.74 -12.77 5.11
N VAL A 233 5.85 -12.61 4.40
CA VAL A 233 5.90 -12.29 2.98
C VAL A 233 6.83 -13.26 2.27
N GLU A 234 6.34 -13.95 1.25
CA GLU A 234 7.10 -14.84 0.41
C GLU A 234 6.90 -14.50 -1.06
N ASN A 235 7.95 -14.48 -1.84
CA ASN A 235 7.90 -14.16 -3.29
C ASN A 235 7.13 -12.87 -3.59
N ASN A 236 7.33 -11.84 -2.75
CA ASN A 236 6.64 -10.54 -2.82
C ASN A 236 5.10 -10.65 -2.72
N ARG A 237 4.60 -11.61 -1.93
CA ARG A 237 3.18 -11.81 -1.61
C ARG A 237 3.00 -12.02 -0.13
N ILE A 238 1.91 -11.53 0.42
CA ILE A 238 1.53 -11.81 1.81
C ILE A 238 1.12 -13.28 1.91
N VAL A 239 1.70 -13.97 2.88
CA VAL A 239 1.34 -15.36 3.17
C VAL A 239 0.00 -15.37 3.92
N VAL A 240 -0.95 -16.15 3.41
CA VAL A 240 -2.27 -16.33 4.00
C VAL A 240 -2.66 -17.80 4.01
N ASP A 241 -3.52 -18.17 4.93
CA ASP A 241 -4.13 -19.49 4.97
C ASP A 241 -5.36 -19.62 4.02
N ALA A 242 -6.04 -20.74 4.04
CA ALA A 242 -7.26 -20.97 3.24
C ALA A 242 -8.42 -20.02 3.62
N LYS A 243 -8.41 -19.43 4.81
CA LYS A 243 -9.35 -18.41 5.27
C LYS A 243 -8.90 -16.98 4.96
N GLN A 244 -7.84 -16.81 4.17
CA GLN A 244 -7.22 -15.52 3.87
C GLN A 244 -6.69 -14.78 5.11
N GLN A 245 -6.44 -15.48 6.22
CA GLN A 245 -5.83 -14.94 7.42
C GLN A 245 -4.31 -14.85 7.26
N THR A 246 -3.73 -13.76 7.73
CA THR A 246 -2.29 -13.61 7.87
C THR A 246 -1.82 -14.21 9.21
N ASN A 247 -0.52 -14.21 9.46
CA ASN A 247 0.02 -14.56 10.78
C ASN A 247 -0.37 -13.56 11.89
N TYR A 248 -1.00 -12.43 11.56
CA TYR A 248 -1.43 -11.43 12.53
C TYR A 248 -2.94 -11.50 12.76
N PRO A 249 -3.44 -11.77 13.98
CA PRO A 249 -4.87 -11.89 14.26
C PRO A 249 -5.64 -10.62 13.89
N GLY A 250 -6.71 -10.76 13.10
CA GLY A 250 -7.56 -9.67 12.66
C GLY A 250 -7.07 -8.95 11.40
N ILE A 251 -5.94 -9.38 10.81
CA ILE A 251 -5.48 -8.90 9.51
C ILE A 251 -5.62 -10.01 8.48
N PHE A 252 -6.28 -9.68 7.38
CA PHE A 252 -6.53 -10.56 6.23
C PHE A 252 -5.94 -9.96 4.97
N ALA A 253 -5.68 -10.79 3.95
CA ALA A 253 -5.26 -10.28 2.65
C ALA A 253 -5.99 -11.01 1.52
N ALA A 254 -6.30 -10.30 0.43
CA ALA A 254 -7.03 -10.85 -0.70
C ALA A 254 -6.63 -10.21 -2.02
N GLY A 255 -6.70 -10.99 -3.10
CA GLY A 255 -6.36 -10.55 -4.45
C GLY A 255 -4.85 -10.62 -4.70
N ASP A 256 -4.37 -9.87 -5.68
CA ASP A 256 -3.02 -9.99 -6.22
C ASP A 256 -1.88 -9.75 -5.22
N CYS A 257 -2.17 -9.16 -4.05
CA CYS A 257 -1.18 -9.00 -2.99
C CYS A 257 -0.81 -10.31 -2.28
N CYS A 258 -1.65 -11.35 -2.39
CA CYS A 258 -1.41 -12.68 -1.81
C CYS A 258 -1.61 -13.83 -2.83
N ALA A 259 -2.39 -13.61 -3.92
CA ALA A 259 -2.70 -14.63 -4.90
C ALA A 259 -1.50 -15.02 -5.78
N ALA A 260 -1.39 -16.30 -6.09
CA ALA A 260 -0.44 -16.81 -7.09
C ALA A 260 -0.85 -16.43 -8.52
N LEU A 261 -2.16 -16.41 -8.78
CA LEU A 261 -2.76 -16.11 -10.09
C LEU A 261 -3.51 -14.77 -10.03
N SER A 262 -3.03 -13.78 -10.79
CA SER A 262 -3.66 -12.46 -10.91
C SER A 262 -4.83 -12.52 -11.91
N GLN A 263 -6.03 -12.82 -11.42
CA GLN A 263 -7.27 -12.90 -12.18
C GLN A 263 -8.42 -12.28 -11.40
N VAL A 264 -9.38 -11.67 -12.10
CA VAL A 264 -10.56 -11.05 -11.47
C VAL A 264 -11.34 -12.07 -10.64
N CYS A 265 -11.61 -13.26 -11.17
CA CYS A 265 -12.35 -14.31 -10.47
C CYS A 265 -11.64 -14.75 -9.17
N VAL A 266 -10.30 -14.89 -9.20
CA VAL A 266 -9.50 -15.22 -8.01
C VAL A 266 -9.59 -14.11 -6.97
N ALA A 267 -9.39 -12.86 -7.40
CA ALA A 267 -9.49 -11.70 -6.49
C ALA A 267 -10.87 -11.59 -5.84
N VAL A 268 -11.94 -11.79 -6.60
CA VAL A 268 -13.34 -11.78 -6.10
C VAL A 268 -13.56 -12.92 -5.10
N ALA A 269 -13.12 -14.14 -5.42
CA ALA A 269 -13.26 -15.29 -4.53
C ALA A 269 -12.51 -15.10 -3.21
N GLN A 270 -11.24 -14.69 -3.28
CA GLN A 270 -10.44 -14.41 -2.09
C GLN A 270 -11.02 -13.27 -1.26
N GLY A 271 -11.54 -12.21 -1.90
CA GLY A 271 -12.22 -11.12 -1.22
C GLY A 271 -13.44 -11.61 -0.42
N ALA A 272 -14.25 -12.48 -1.02
CA ALA A 272 -15.42 -13.08 -0.35
C ALA A 272 -14.99 -13.89 0.89
N VAL A 273 -13.96 -14.73 0.75
CA VAL A 273 -13.41 -15.53 1.87
C VAL A 273 -12.86 -14.62 2.96
N ALA A 274 -12.03 -13.63 2.62
CA ALA A 274 -11.47 -12.68 3.59
C ALA A 274 -12.56 -11.91 4.34
N GLY A 275 -13.61 -11.48 3.63
CA GLY A 275 -14.75 -10.79 4.23
C GLY A 275 -15.49 -11.64 5.26
N LEU A 276 -15.79 -12.90 4.91
CA LEU A 276 -16.44 -13.85 5.82
C LEU A 276 -15.55 -14.20 7.02
N SER A 277 -14.27 -14.40 6.79
CA SER A 277 -13.30 -14.70 7.85
C SER A 277 -13.11 -13.55 8.82
N ALA A 278 -13.11 -12.30 8.34
CA ALA A 278 -13.09 -11.11 9.18
C ALA A 278 -14.35 -11.01 10.07
N VAL A 279 -15.52 -11.35 9.51
CA VAL A 279 -16.79 -11.43 10.26
C VAL A 279 -16.73 -12.49 11.35
N GLU A 280 -16.26 -13.70 11.02
CA GLU A 280 -16.07 -14.79 11.97
C GLU A 280 -15.11 -14.39 13.10
N PHE A 281 -13.96 -13.79 12.76
CA PHE A 281 -13.00 -13.30 13.74
C PHE A 281 -13.59 -12.31 14.73
N ILE A 282 -14.35 -11.33 14.25
CA ILE A 282 -14.97 -10.31 15.13
C ILE A 282 -16.05 -10.92 16.03
N ARG A 283 -16.85 -11.86 15.50
CA ARG A 283 -17.88 -12.55 16.31
C ARG A 283 -17.29 -13.39 17.41
N ASN A 284 -16.15 -14.03 17.17
CA ASN A 284 -15.48 -14.87 18.16
C ASN A 284 -14.69 -14.07 19.22
N LYS A 285 -14.45 -12.78 18.97
CA LYS A 285 -13.77 -11.87 19.91
C LYS A 285 -14.73 -11.20 20.89
N ASN A 286 -16.01 -11.12 20.55
CA ASN A 286 -17.08 -10.57 21.39
C ASN A 286 -17.83 -11.68 22.14
#